data_591e8557e4c5d897b1aee143ce9487d4
#
_entry.id   591e8557e4c5d897b1aee143ce9487d4
#
_cell.length_a   1.000
_cell.length_b   1.000
_cell.length_c   1.000
_cell.angle_alpha   90.00
_cell.angle_beta   90.00
_cell.angle_gamma   90.00
#
_symmetry.space_group_name_H-M   'P 1'
#
loop_
_entity.id
_entity.type
_entity.pdbx_description
1 polymer ?
#
loop_
_entity_poly.entity_id
_entity_poly.type
_entity_poly.pdbx_seq_one_letter_code
_entity_poly.pdbx_strand_id
1 'polypeptide(L)'
;LVIFFYYYYDSGKDLKIAIPPFIVATIIALAIVWFLEKKIPKVPLLSGVLITFFGGLTIYFDNPVFIYIKPTIINILFAFALIFGRYFTNEPVLKKLMGKSVSLTDEGWEVLNKRWIYFFFGLAILNEIVWRTQSEEFWVNFKVWGLLPITFIFTAFQISLINKYKTNE
;
A
#
# COMPACT_ATOMS: atom_id res chain seq x y z
N LEU A 1 8.89 -8.10 4.85
CA LEU A 1 9.71 -6.91 5.12
C LEU A 1 11.02 -7.27 5.82
N VAL A 2 11.03 -7.99 6.96
CA VAL A 2 12.23 -8.36 7.72
C VAL A 2 13.25 -9.08 6.83
N ILE A 3 12.82 -10.10 6.08
CA ILE A 3 13.68 -10.86 5.15
C ILE A 3 14.30 -9.93 4.11
N PHE A 4 13.51 -9.02 3.52
CA PHE A 4 14.02 -8.06 2.55
C PHE A 4 15.11 -7.17 3.15
N PHE A 5 14.86 -6.58 4.34
CA PHE A 5 15.84 -5.72 5.00
C PHE A 5 17.11 -6.48 5.40
N TYR A 6 16.98 -7.72 5.89
CA TYR A 6 18.13 -8.55 6.23
C TYR A 6 19.07 -8.72 5.02
N TYR A 7 18.53 -9.22 3.90
CA TYR A 7 19.34 -9.42 2.69
C TYR A 7 19.83 -8.12 2.05
N TYR A 8 19.03 -7.05 2.14
CA TYR A 8 19.41 -5.74 1.63
C TYR A 8 20.65 -5.18 2.36
N TYR A 9 20.68 -5.24 3.68
CA TYR A 9 21.82 -4.74 4.45
C TYR A 9 23.00 -5.69 4.46
N ASP A 10 22.78 -6.99 4.47
CA ASP A 10 23.82 -8.02 4.42
C ASP A 10 24.59 -8.00 3.09
N SER A 11 23.90 -7.71 1.99
CA SER A 11 24.49 -7.62 0.64
C SER A 11 25.18 -6.28 0.30
N GLY A 12 25.36 -5.40 1.27
CA GLY A 12 25.90 -4.07 1.02
C GLY A 12 24.91 -3.11 0.34
N LYS A 13 23.61 -3.31 0.58
CA LYS A 13 22.49 -2.51 0.08
C LYS A 13 22.19 -2.70 -1.41
N ASP A 14 22.36 -3.92 -1.91
CA ASP A 14 22.02 -4.29 -3.29
C ASP A 14 20.59 -4.85 -3.37
N LEU A 15 19.73 -4.14 -4.08
CA LEU A 15 18.34 -4.56 -4.33
C LEU A 15 18.26 -5.88 -5.13
N LYS A 16 19.17 -6.12 -6.06
CA LYS A 16 19.15 -7.34 -6.88
C LYS A 16 19.35 -8.59 -6.05
N ILE A 17 20.14 -8.50 -4.98
CA ILE A 17 20.37 -9.61 -4.04
C ILE A 17 19.20 -9.74 -3.05
N ALA A 18 18.57 -8.63 -2.65
CA ALA A 18 17.48 -8.65 -1.68
C ALA A 18 16.12 -9.08 -2.28
N ILE A 19 15.87 -8.82 -3.57
CA ILE A 19 14.59 -9.10 -4.23
C ILE A 19 14.30 -10.61 -4.34
N PRO A 20 15.18 -11.50 -4.83
CA PRO A 20 14.89 -12.91 -5.01
C PRO A 20 14.44 -13.62 -3.72
N PRO A 21 15.15 -13.54 -2.59
CA PRO A 21 14.69 -14.18 -1.36
C PRO A 21 13.38 -13.60 -0.83
N PHE A 22 13.10 -12.32 -1.09
CA PHE A 22 11.83 -11.71 -0.74
C PHE A 22 10.67 -12.23 -1.59
N ILE A 23 10.87 -12.44 -2.90
CA ILE A 23 9.87 -13.08 -3.80
C ILE A 23 9.58 -14.50 -3.31
N VAL A 24 10.63 -15.30 -3.07
CA VAL A 24 10.49 -16.69 -2.59
C VAL A 24 9.71 -16.73 -1.28
N ALA A 25 10.08 -15.90 -0.30
CA ALA A 25 9.39 -15.82 0.97
C ALA A 25 7.91 -15.42 0.82
N THR A 26 7.59 -14.52 -0.12
CA THR A 26 6.22 -14.10 -0.40
C THR A 26 5.41 -15.25 -1.00
N ILE A 27 5.98 -16.01 -1.94
CA ILE A 27 5.33 -17.17 -2.55
C ILE A 27 5.07 -18.25 -1.49
N ILE A 28 6.06 -18.55 -0.64
CA ILE A 28 5.91 -19.52 0.44
C ILE A 28 4.80 -19.08 1.41
N ALA A 29 4.78 -17.81 1.82
CA ALA A 29 3.74 -17.28 2.70
C ALA A 29 2.34 -17.42 2.10
N LEU A 30 2.18 -17.09 0.81
CA LEU A 30 0.90 -17.25 0.10
C LEU A 30 0.50 -18.73 -0.02
N ALA A 31 1.46 -19.63 -0.26
CA ALA A 31 1.21 -21.07 -0.29
C ALA A 31 0.75 -21.59 1.06
N ILE A 32 1.39 -21.20 2.15
CA ILE A 32 1.01 -21.59 3.52
C ILE A 32 -0.43 -21.13 3.83
N VAL A 33 -0.76 -19.87 3.53
CA VAL A 33 -2.12 -19.34 3.74
C VAL A 33 -3.14 -20.12 2.91
N TRP A 34 -2.82 -20.44 1.66
CA TRP A 34 -3.70 -21.25 0.81
C TRP A 34 -3.90 -22.68 1.36
N PHE A 35 -2.85 -23.31 1.85
CA PHE A 35 -2.96 -24.65 2.45
C PHE A 35 -3.80 -24.66 3.72
N LEU A 36 -3.64 -23.64 4.59
CA LEU A 36 -4.33 -23.55 5.87
C LEU A 36 -5.79 -23.11 5.73
N GLU A 37 -6.03 -22.05 4.97
CA GLU A 37 -7.34 -21.38 4.90
C GLU A 37 -8.15 -21.78 3.67
N LYS A 38 -7.54 -22.48 2.69
CA LYS A 38 -8.12 -22.80 1.36
C LYS A 38 -8.63 -21.57 0.61
N LYS A 39 -8.23 -20.37 1.04
CA LYS A 39 -8.54 -19.08 0.42
C LYS A 39 -7.30 -18.21 0.44
N ILE A 40 -7.06 -17.49 -0.65
CA ILE A 40 -5.99 -16.49 -0.69
C ILE A 40 -6.62 -15.10 -0.56
N PRO A 41 -6.26 -14.33 0.46
CA PRO A 41 -6.74 -12.95 0.60
C PRO A 41 -6.32 -12.13 -0.63
N LYS A 42 -7.26 -11.40 -1.23
CA LYS A 42 -7.06 -10.68 -2.50
C LYS A 42 -5.92 -9.66 -2.43
N VAL A 43 -5.80 -8.94 -1.31
CA VAL A 43 -4.77 -7.89 -1.15
C VAL A 43 -3.35 -8.49 -1.06
N PRO A 44 -3.05 -9.48 -0.22
CA PRO A 44 -1.77 -10.19 -0.23
C PRO A 44 -1.44 -10.84 -1.57
N LEU A 45 -2.43 -11.43 -2.26
CA LEU A 45 -2.22 -11.99 -3.60
C LEU A 45 -1.80 -10.91 -4.61
N LEU A 46 -2.55 -9.80 -4.68
CA LEU A 46 -2.21 -8.69 -5.57
C LEU A 46 -0.81 -8.14 -5.27
N SER A 47 -0.47 -7.95 -3.99
CA SER A 47 0.87 -7.51 -3.59
C SER A 47 1.95 -8.50 -4.01
N GLY A 48 1.72 -9.80 -3.83
CA GLY A 48 2.65 -10.87 -4.25
C GLY A 48 2.87 -10.88 -5.75
N VAL A 49 1.81 -10.76 -6.55
CA VAL A 49 1.88 -10.67 -8.02
C VAL A 49 2.68 -9.44 -8.45
N LEU A 50 2.41 -8.26 -7.86
CA LEU A 50 3.14 -7.03 -8.18
C LEU A 50 4.62 -7.12 -7.78
N ILE A 51 4.94 -7.70 -6.62
CA ILE A 51 6.32 -7.91 -6.19
C ILE A 51 7.05 -8.83 -7.16
N THR A 52 6.42 -9.96 -7.53
CA THR A 52 7.04 -10.94 -8.43
C THR A 52 7.24 -10.35 -9.83
N PHE A 53 6.23 -9.64 -10.35
CA PHE A 53 6.30 -9.02 -11.66
C PHE A 53 7.35 -7.92 -11.73
N PHE A 54 7.25 -6.89 -10.88
CA PHE A 54 8.18 -5.77 -10.91
C PHE A 54 9.58 -6.14 -10.40
N GLY A 55 9.69 -7.05 -9.43
CA GLY A 55 10.96 -7.60 -9.00
C GLY A 55 11.63 -8.42 -10.08
N GLY A 56 10.87 -9.25 -10.81
CA GLY A 56 11.35 -10.00 -11.97
C GLY A 56 11.83 -9.08 -13.09
N LEU A 57 11.09 -8.02 -13.41
CA LEU A 57 11.53 -7.00 -14.37
C LEU A 57 12.81 -6.29 -13.92
N THR A 58 12.94 -5.97 -12.64
CA THR A 58 14.16 -5.36 -12.08
C THR A 58 15.38 -6.25 -12.32
N ILE A 59 15.25 -7.55 -12.06
CA ILE A 59 16.34 -8.52 -12.26
C ILE A 59 16.63 -8.70 -13.76
N TYR A 60 15.58 -8.85 -14.57
CA TYR A 60 15.73 -9.12 -16.01
C TYR A 60 16.33 -7.96 -16.79
N PHE A 61 15.86 -6.73 -16.52
CA PHE A 61 16.34 -5.52 -17.21
C PHE A 61 17.50 -4.83 -16.50
N ASP A 62 17.93 -5.37 -15.35
CA ASP A 62 18.98 -4.75 -14.55
C ASP A 62 18.67 -3.29 -14.12
N ASN A 63 17.37 -3.00 -13.91
CA ASN A 63 16.89 -1.66 -13.66
C ASN A 63 16.02 -1.60 -12.39
N PRO A 64 16.49 -0.98 -11.30
CA PRO A 64 15.76 -0.90 -10.03
C PRO A 64 14.48 -0.04 -10.10
N VAL A 65 14.27 0.75 -11.16
CA VAL A 65 13.09 1.60 -11.34
C VAL A 65 11.79 0.80 -11.22
N PHE A 66 11.76 -0.44 -11.69
CA PHE A 66 10.57 -1.29 -11.60
C PHE A 66 10.14 -1.58 -10.16
N ILE A 67 11.10 -1.63 -9.21
CA ILE A 67 10.75 -1.81 -7.80
C ILE A 67 10.38 -0.48 -7.14
N TYR A 68 10.99 0.63 -7.57
CA TYR A 68 10.71 1.97 -7.04
C TYR A 68 9.30 2.46 -7.39
N ILE A 69 8.81 2.17 -8.58
CA ILE A 69 7.49 2.62 -9.06
C ILE A 69 6.32 1.82 -8.46
N LYS A 70 6.57 0.65 -7.88
CA LYS A 70 5.52 -0.21 -7.31
C LYS A 70 4.64 0.52 -6.29
N PRO A 71 5.17 1.25 -5.27
CA PRO A 71 4.32 1.98 -4.32
C PRO A 71 3.46 3.05 -5.00
N THR A 72 3.98 3.72 -6.03
CA THR A 72 3.23 4.69 -6.83
C THR A 72 2.01 4.03 -7.46
N ILE A 73 2.22 2.90 -8.16
CA ILE A 73 1.14 2.18 -8.84
C ILE A 73 0.09 1.69 -7.83
N ILE A 74 0.50 1.12 -6.70
CA ILE A 74 -0.44 0.64 -5.68
C ILE A 74 -1.29 1.78 -5.12
N ASN A 75 -0.68 2.92 -4.79
CA ASN A 75 -1.41 4.07 -4.26
C ASN A 75 -2.38 4.65 -5.30
N ILE A 76 -1.97 4.75 -6.57
CA ILE A 76 -2.84 5.17 -7.67
C ILE A 76 -4.02 4.20 -7.82
N LEU A 77 -3.78 2.88 -7.77
CA LEU A 77 -4.84 1.88 -7.84
C LEU A 77 -5.83 2.00 -6.69
N PHE A 78 -5.35 2.26 -5.46
CA PHE A 78 -6.24 2.51 -4.32
C PHE A 78 -7.07 3.77 -4.50
N ALA A 79 -6.46 4.88 -4.95
CA ALA A 79 -7.19 6.10 -5.24
C ALA A 79 -8.29 5.86 -6.29
N PHE A 80 -7.96 5.20 -7.39
CA PHE A 80 -8.93 4.85 -8.43
C PHE A 80 -10.01 3.88 -7.94
N ALA A 81 -9.65 2.88 -7.12
CA ALA A 81 -10.62 1.97 -6.52
C ALA A 81 -11.67 2.72 -5.67
N LEU A 82 -11.25 3.75 -4.91
CA LEU A 82 -12.15 4.60 -4.15
C LEU A 82 -13.02 5.51 -5.03
N ILE A 83 -12.47 6.03 -6.14
CA ILE A 83 -13.20 6.87 -7.09
C ILE A 83 -14.23 6.03 -7.84
N PHE A 84 -13.79 4.99 -8.53
CA PHE A 84 -14.65 4.19 -9.40
C PHE A 84 -15.57 3.26 -8.62
N GLY A 85 -15.13 2.77 -7.46
CA GLY A 85 -15.94 1.91 -6.62
C GLY A 85 -17.27 2.56 -6.21
N ARG A 86 -17.30 3.88 -6.04
CA ARG A 86 -18.51 4.64 -5.81
C ARG A 86 -19.48 4.56 -7.00
N TYR A 87 -18.98 4.67 -8.24
CA TYR A 87 -19.83 4.60 -9.44
C TYR A 87 -20.48 3.23 -9.60
N PHE A 88 -19.77 2.16 -9.25
CA PHE A 88 -20.29 0.79 -9.36
C PHE A 88 -21.20 0.38 -8.21
N THR A 89 -21.10 1.05 -7.06
CA THR A 89 -21.77 0.62 -5.83
C THR A 89 -22.80 1.62 -5.32
N ASN A 90 -22.92 2.79 -5.95
CA ASN A 90 -23.75 3.93 -5.53
C ASN A 90 -23.48 4.45 -4.10
N GLU A 91 -22.45 3.93 -3.45
CA GLU A 91 -22.02 4.31 -2.09
C GLU A 91 -20.50 4.43 -2.03
N PRO A 92 -19.94 5.27 -1.11
CA PRO A 92 -18.52 5.30 -0.85
C PRO A 92 -17.98 3.92 -0.46
N VAL A 93 -16.86 3.51 -1.08
CA VAL A 93 -16.24 2.20 -0.81
C VAL A 93 -15.89 2.03 0.67
N LEU A 94 -15.44 3.10 1.32
CA LEU A 94 -15.12 3.09 2.75
C LEU A 94 -16.37 2.80 3.61
N LYS A 95 -17.55 3.27 3.23
CA LYS A 95 -18.82 2.92 3.90
C LYS A 95 -19.04 1.41 3.87
N LYS A 96 -18.83 0.76 2.73
CA LYS A 96 -18.96 -0.71 2.62
C LYS A 96 -17.93 -1.48 3.46
N LEU A 97 -16.72 -0.95 3.57
CA LEU A 97 -15.64 -1.61 4.31
C LEU A 97 -15.75 -1.41 5.81
N MET A 98 -16.13 -0.22 6.25
CA MET A 98 -16.07 0.21 7.65
C MET A 98 -17.43 0.50 8.28
N GLY A 99 -18.53 0.51 7.52
CA GLY A 99 -19.85 0.88 8.01
C GLY A 99 -20.43 -0.04 9.10
N LYS A 100 -19.88 -1.25 9.27
CA LYS A 100 -20.21 -2.14 10.40
C LYS A 100 -19.53 -1.73 11.71
N SER A 101 -18.45 -0.97 11.63
CA SER A 101 -17.62 -0.58 12.79
C SER A 101 -17.74 0.90 13.13
N VAL A 102 -18.18 1.70 12.18
CA VAL A 102 -18.27 3.17 12.33
C VAL A 102 -19.57 3.65 11.68
N SER A 103 -20.43 4.35 12.45
CA SER A 103 -21.66 4.94 11.94
C SER A 103 -21.43 6.44 11.68
N LEU A 104 -21.47 6.83 10.41
CA LEU A 104 -21.34 8.23 9.96
C LEU A 104 -22.55 8.62 9.09
N THR A 105 -22.80 9.92 9.03
CA THR A 105 -23.73 10.47 8.05
C THR A 105 -23.21 10.21 6.63
N ASP A 106 -24.09 10.25 5.63
CA ASP A 106 -23.70 10.06 4.23
C ASP A 106 -22.67 11.13 3.80
N GLU A 107 -22.84 12.37 4.26
CA GLU A 107 -21.85 13.43 4.06
C GLU A 107 -20.49 13.08 4.69
N GLY A 108 -20.49 12.52 5.90
CA GLY A 108 -19.27 12.08 6.59
C GLY A 108 -18.51 11.01 5.80
N TRP A 109 -19.21 10.03 5.23
CA TRP A 109 -18.63 9.02 4.38
C TRP A 109 -18.04 9.60 3.08
N GLU A 110 -18.72 10.57 2.47
CA GLU A 110 -18.21 11.25 1.28
C GLU A 110 -16.93 12.02 1.56
N VAL A 111 -16.89 12.79 2.64
CA VAL A 111 -15.70 13.56 3.03
C VAL A 111 -14.55 12.61 3.37
N LEU A 112 -14.82 11.54 4.11
CA LEU A 112 -13.81 10.54 4.46
C LEU A 112 -13.22 9.88 3.21
N ASN A 113 -14.09 9.46 2.28
CA ASN A 113 -13.65 8.83 1.01
C ASN A 113 -12.78 9.77 0.18
N LYS A 114 -13.17 11.06 0.05
CA LYS A 114 -12.38 12.08 -0.64
C LYS A 114 -11.01 12.30 0.00
N ARG A 115 -10.94 12.37 1.33
CA ARG A 115 -9.65 12.52 2.05
C ARG A 115 -8.70 11.36 1.78
N TRP A 116 -9.18 10.11 1.78
CA TRP A 116 -8.38 8.95 1.46
C TRP A 116 -7.91 8.93 0.01
N ILE A 117 -8.74 9.37 -0.95
CA ILE A 117 -8.34 9.53 -2.34
C ILE A 117 -7.16 10.49 -2.47
N TYR A 118 -7.28 11.70 -1.87
CA TYR A 118 -6.19 12.68 -1.89
C TYR A 118 -4.94 12.17 -1.18
N PHE A 119 -5.10 11.44 -0.10
CA PHE A 119 -3.98 10.85 0.63
C PHE A 119 -3.22 9.84 -0.22
N PHE A 120 -3.90 8.93 -0.90
CA PHE A 120 -3.24 7.96 -1.79
C PHE A 120 -2.55 8.64 -2.97
N PHE A 121 -3.15 9.65 -3.59
CA PHE A 121 -2.45 10.43 -4.61
C PHE A 121 -1.23 11.16 -4.02
N GLY A 122 -1.35 11.74 -2.85
CA GLY A 122 -0.23 12.36 -2.15
C GLY A 122 0.92 11.39 -1.89
N LEU A 123 0.62 10.16 -1.43
CA LEU A 123 1.63 9.10 -1.24
C LEU A 123 2.27 8.66 -2.57
N ALA A 124 1.50 8.59 -3.66
CA ALA A 124 2.04 8.27 -4.97
C ALA A 124 3.03 9.34 -5.45
N ILE A 125 2.66 10.61 -5.35
CA ILE A 125 3.53 11.74 -5.70
C ILE A 125 4.77 11.76 -4.80
N LEU A 126 4.60 11.57 -3.50
CA LEU A 126 5.69 11.55 -2.53
C LEU A 126 6.70 10.44 -2.83
N ASN A 127 6.22 9.23 -3.19
CA ASN A 127 7.10 8.16 -3.62
C ASN A 127 7.90 8.54 -4.87
N GLU A 128 7.25 9.15 -5.89
CA GLU A 128 7.94 9.60 -7.11
C GLU A 128 9.04 10.62 -6.79
N ILE A 129 8.76 11.58 -5.92
CA ILE A 129 9.75 12.58 -5.50
C ILE A 129 10.91 11.89 -4.81
N VAL A 130 10.64 11.03 -3.82
CA VAL A 130 11.68 10.42 -2.99
C VAL A 130 12.61 9.55 -3.81
N TRP A 131 12.08 8.62 -4.62
CA TRP A 131 12.97 7.71 -5.37
C TRP A 131 13.73 8.41 -6.51
N ARG A 132 13.22 9.55 -7.02
CA ARG A 132 13.90 10.32 -8.08
C ARG A 132 14.95 11.28 -7.54
N THR A 133 14.84 11.73 -6.31
CA THR A 133 15.68 12.80 -5.75
C THR A 133 16.63 12.33 -4.65
N GLN A 134 16.33 11.19 -4.02
CA GLN A 134 17.11 10.68 -2.90
C GLN A 134 17.87 9.39 -3.29
N SER A 135 18.80 8.98 -2.43
CA SER A 135 19.51 7.72 -2.60
C SER A 135 18.59 6.52 -2.43
N GLU A 136 18.96 5.36 -2.99
CA GLU A 136 18.27 4.09 -2.79
C GLU A 136 18.12 3.75 -1.30
N GLU A 137 19.17 3.91 -0.53
CA GLU A 137 19.18 3.68 0.92
C GLU A 137 18.12 4.56 1.62
N PHE A 138 18.08 5.84 1.27
CA PHE A 138 17.05 6.75 1.82
C PHE A 138 15.65 6.28 1.45
N TRP A 139 15.40 5.91 0.20
CA TRP A 139 14.10 5.43 -0.25
C TRP A 139 13.67 4.14 0.48
N VAL A 140 14.59 3.18 0.67
CA VAL A 140 14.32 1.94 1.41
C VAL A 140 13.92 2.24 2.85
N ASN A 141 14.67 3.10 3.54
CA ASN A 141 14.37 3.51 4.91
C ASN A 141 13.08 4.33 5.00
N PHE A 142 12.82 5.20 4.03
CA PHE A 142 11.63 6.04 3.99
C PHE A 142 10.33 5.21 3.90
N LYS A 143 10.33 4.04 3.29
CA LYS A 143 9.16 3.15 3.23
C LYS A 143 8.69 2.71 4.62
N VAL A 144 9.59 2.57 5.57
CA VAL A 144 9.25 2.17 6.94
C VAL A 144 9.16 3.39 7.86
N TRP A 145 10.22 4.18 7.91
CA TRP A 145 10.32 5.27 8.88
C TRP A 145 9.65 6.57 8.43
N GLY A 146 9.28 6.67 7.16
CA GLY A 146 8.54 7.81 6.60
C GLY A 146 7.06 7.48 6.40
N LEU A 147 6.75 6.50 5.52
CA LEU A 147 5.35 6.24 5.14
C LEU A 147 4.48 5.70 6.29
N LEU A 148 5.02 4.87 7.20
CA LEU A 148 4.25 4.36 8.33
C LEU A 148 3.81 5.49 9.26
N PRO A 149 4.71 6.37 9.76
CA PRO A 149 4.28 7.51 10.57
C PRO A 149 3.32 8.45 9.84
N ILE A 150 3.57 8.77 8.56
CA ILE A 150 2.67 9.62 7.76
C ILE A 150 1.27 9.01 7.70
N THR A 151 1.15 7.71 7.44
CA THR A 151 -0.14 7.01 7.37
C THR A 151 -0.81 6.99 8.74
N PHE A 152 -0.05 6.75 9.80
CA PHE A 152 -0.58 6.74 11.17
C PHE A 152 -1.12 8.12 11.57
N ILE A 153 -0.35 9.18 11.34
CA ILE A 153 -0.74 10.57 11.61
C ILE A 153 -1.99 10.93 10.81
N PHE A 154 -1.99 10.64 9.49
CA PHE A 154 -3.17 10.88 8.66
C PHE A 154 -4.40 10.17 9.20
N THR A 155 -4.27 8.89 9.59
CA THR A 155 -5.38 8.11 10.15
C THR A 155 -5.87 8.69 11.46
N ALA A 156 -4.96 9.14 12.34
CA ALA A 156 -5.32 9.80 13.60
C ALA A 156 -6.13 11.09 13.36
N PHE A 157 -5.78 11.88 12.36
CA PHE A 157 -6.56 13.08 11.99
C PHE A 157 -7.98 12.76 11.50
N GLN A 158 -8.26 11.52 11.03
CA GLN A 158 -9.62 11.13 10.66
C GLN A 158 -10.54 10.95 11.89
N ILE A 159 -9.99 10.75 13.09
CA ILE A 159 -10.79 10.63 14.32
C ILE A 159 -11.62 11.91 14.55
N SER A 160 -11.04 13.09 14.33
CA SER A 160 -11.76 14.36 14.45
C SER A 160 -12.92 14.46 13.47
N LEU A 161 -12.72 14.02 12.23
CA LEU A 161 -13.78 13.96 11.21
C LEU A 161 -14.86 12.95 11.61
N ILE A 162 -14.46 11.75 12.03
CA ILE A 162 -15.38 10.70 12.46
C ILE A 162 -16.26 11.23 13.60
N ASN A 163 -15.67 11.86 14.61
CA ASN A 163 -16.42 12.43 15.73
C ASN A 163 -17.40 13.55 15.31
N LYS A 164 -17.03 14.35 14.29
CA LYS A 164 -17.88 15.41 13.75
C LYS A 164 -19.12 14.88 13.02
N TYR A 165 -18.98 13.78 12.30
CA TYR A 165 -20.03 13.22 11.43
C TYR A 165 -20.64 11.93 11.97
N LYS A 166 -20.35 11.56 13.23
CA LYS A 166 -20.90 10.37 13.87
C LYS A 166 -22.40 10.47 14.01
N THR A 167 -23.13 9.43 13.65
CA THR A 167 -24.54 9.28 13.94
C THR A 167 -24.72 8.63 15.30
N ASN A 168 -25.60 9.20 16.11
CA ASN A 168 -26.04 8.58 17.37
C ASN A 168 -27.15 7.57 17.04
N GLU A 169 -26.76 6.38 16.56
CA GLU A 169 -27.64 5.20 16.53
C GLU A 169 -27.18 4.22 17.58
#